data_cdf1d9648c6ac7273a314074efbfb719
#
_entry.id   cdf1d9648c6ac7273a314074efbfb719
#
_cell.length_a   1.000
_cell.length_b   1.000
_cell.length_c   1.000
_cell.angle_alpha   90.00
_cell.angle_beta   90.00
_cell.angle_gamma   90.00
#
_symmetry.space_group_name_H-M   'P 1'
#
loop_
_entity.id
_entity.type
_entity.pdbx_description
1 polymer ?
#
loop_
_entity_poly.entity_id
_entity_poly.type
_entity_poly.pdbx_seq_one_letter_code
_entity_poly.pdbx_strand_id
1 'polypeptide(L)'
;MRHWYDQAIIYQIYPKSFQDSNGDGIGDLNGIRKRIPYLKELGVNAVWLNPVFVSPQVDNGYDVSNYFAIDPKMGTMEDMDNLIKEMHGAGIHVIMDFVLNHTSDQHPWFQDAIKNPDSIYRDYYIFAGQNNQRPNNWGSFFGGSVWEKDPAETGQFYFHLFDKRMPDLNWKNPEVRHAMSEIAKYWLEKGIDGLRLDAFIHIAKADLRQNFPVNSKAEEPVVAEPFFANLPQVQKWMRPFCEEIKQDYPDALLLGEAASANVNLAVDYTNKDNHLMDSVITFRYFTEDQSQVDPSFSAQYQPKSLDLVKFKQNQAVWQQTLSGVSKPTLYWNNHDMARIATRIAKNDIQARSLAMLMYLQNGLPIIYYGEELGMKNLEFEDVTQFEDETVKEFIESAKKAGKTSQEALLMVSKTHKLPARGPMPWNNAKNKGFSDGKPWLKGKKVDHANAADEIADSHSMFNFYRKLISLKKEALFEDGGYYLLPTSNDSYVYERNLEDQKALVAVSL
;
A
#
# COMPACT_ATOMS: atom_id res chain seq x y z
N MET A 1 6.13 -23.31 -16.24
CA MET A 1 5.62 -22.35 -17.23
C MET A 1 5.84 -20.96 -16.61
N ARG A 2 6.28 -19.96 -17.38
CA ARG A 2 6.52 -18.60 -16.86
C ARG A 2 5.18 -17.85 -16.90
N HIS A 3 4.80 -17.22 -15.79
CA HIS A 3 3.59 -16.40 -15.71
C HIS A 3 3.91 -14.96 -16.17
N TRP A 4 2.90 -14.21 -16.61
CA TRP A 4 3.07 -12.81 -17.03
C TRP A 4 3.65 -11.95 -15.91
N TYR A 5 3.27 -12.21 -14.67
CA TYR A 5 3.72 -11.43 -13.52
C TYR A 5 5.17 -11.71 -13.09
N ASP A 6 5.80 -12.77 -13.58
CA ASP A 6 7.25 -12.98 -13.34
C ASP A 6 8.09 -11.84 -13.93
N GLN A 7 7.54 -11.11 -14.92
CA GLN A 7 8.15 -9.97 -15.60
C GLN A 7 7.37 -8.66 -15.40
N ALA A 8 6.49 -8.60 -14.40
CA ALA A 8 5.68 -7.42 -14.17
C ALA A 8 6.55 -6.24 -13.72
N ILE A 9 6.29 -5.10 -14.36
CA ILE A 9 6.69 -3.77 -13.89
C ILE A 9 5.39 -3.04 -13.62
N ILE A 10 5.07 -2.93 -12.34
CA ILE A 10 3.76 -2.50 -11.85
C ILE A 10 3.78 -0.99 -11.64
N TYR A 11 2.78 -0.29 -12.15
CA TYR A 11 2.55 1.11 -11.85
C TYR A 11 1.34 1.23 -10.92
N GLN A 12 1.58 1.71 -9.71
CA GLN A 12 0.51 1.89 -8.73
C GLN A 12 -0.23 3.21 -8.99
N ILE A 13 -1.51 3.12 -9.26
CA ILE A 13 -2.40 4.25 -9.48
C ILE A 13 -3.25 4.48 -8.23
N TYR A 14 -3.22 5.72 -7.70
CA TYR A 14 -4.20 6.21 -6.73
C TYR A 14 -5.32 6.93 -7.49
N PRO A 15 -6.47 6.29 -7.76
CA PRO A 15 -7.46 6.78 -8.72
C PRO A 15 -7.91 8.21 -8.45
N LYS A 16 -8.24 8.55 -7.20
CA LYS A 16 -8.69 9.90 -6.78
C LYS A 16 -7.76 11.03 -7.19
N SER A 17 -6.47 10.75 -7.40
CA SER A 17 -5.42 11.73 -7.67
C SER A 17 -4.76 11.59 -9.03
N PHE A 18 -5.16 10.62 -9.86
CA PHE A 18 -4.47 10.39 -11.11
C PHE A 18 -4.94 11.31 -12.23
N GLN A 19 -6.22 11.27 -12.59
CA GLN A 19 -6.82 12.18 -13.58
C GLN A 19 -8.33 12.27 -13.36
N ASP A 20 -8.82 13.48 -13.23
CA ASP A 20 -10.26 13.79 -13.25
C ASP A 20 -10.70 14.00 -14.70
N SER A 21 -11.77 13.32 -15.12
CA SER A 21 -12.31 13.41 -16.46
C SER A 21 -13.61 14.21 -16.58
N ASN A 22 -14.31 14.45 -15.46
CA ASN A 22 -15.64 15.05 -15.40
C ASN A 22 -15.66 16.45 -14.73
N GLY A 23 -14.55 16.87 -14.10
CA GLY A 23 -14.39 18.19 -13.50
C GLY A 23 -14.91 18.33 -12.08
N ASP A 24 -15.18 17.23 -11.37
CA ASP A 24 -15.65 17.27 -9.97
C ASP A 24 -14.51 17.40 -8.94
N GLY A 25 -13.28 17.32 -9.38
CA GLY A 25 -12.07 17.44 -8.57
C GLY A 25 -11.53 16.11 -8.04
N ILE A 26 -12.15 14.99 -8.40
CA ILE A 26 -11.77 13.64 -8.02
C ILE A 26 -11.37 12.88 -9.28
N GLY A 27 -10.23 12.19 -9.25
CA GLY A 27 -9.82 11.33 -10.35
C GLY A 27 -10.75 10.12 -10.51
N ASP A 28 -10.89 9.64 -11.75
CA ASP A 28 -11.85 8.61 -12.10
C ASP A 28 -11.31 7.61 -13.14
N LEU A 29 -12.06 6.52 -13.40
CA LEU A 29 -11.67 5.47 -14.33
C LEU A 29 -11.51 5.98 -15.77
N ASN A 30 -12.36 6.88 -16.23
CA ASN A 30 -12.25 7.49 -17.54
C ASN A 30 -11.03 8.41 -17.65
N GLY A 31 -10.64 9.06 -16.56
CA GLY A 31 -9.39 9.79 -16.46
C GLY A 31 -8.18 8.87 -16.60
N ILE A 32 -8.19 7.71 -15.94
CA ILE A 32 -7.15 6.69 -16.09
C ILE A 32 -7.08 6.21 -17.54
N ARG A 33 -8.22 5.90 -18.18
CA ARG A 33 -8.29 5.49 -19.59
C ARG A 33 -7.62 6.50 -20.53
N LYS A 34 -7.83 7.80 -20.32
CA LYS A 34 -7.17 8.87 -21.10
C LYS A 34 -5.64 8.85 -20.99
N ARG A 35 -5.09 8.23 -19.93
CA ARG A 35 -3.67 8.17 -19.64
C ARG A 35 -2.99 6.83 -19.96
N ILE A 36 -3.71 5.88 -20.56
CA ILE A 36 -3.13 4.62 -21.05
C ILE A 36 -1.95 4.84 -22.00
N PRO A 37 -1.98 5.79 -22.97
CA PRO A 37 -0.83 6.08 -23.81
C PRO A 37 0.42 6.50 -23.02
N TYR A 38 0.27 7.27 -21.96
CA TYR A 38 1.36 7.66 -21.05
C TYR A 38 2.00 6.44 -20.36
N LEU A 39 1.18 5.54 -19.82
CA LEU A 39 1.65 4.31 -19.16
C LEU A 39 2.41 3.41 -20.15
N LYS A 40 1.89 3.30 -21.38
CA LYS A 40 2.55 2.55 -22.45
C LYS A 40 3.88 3.19 -22.85
N GLU A 41 3.96 4.51 -22.94
CA GLU A 41 5.19 5.25 -23.27
C GLU A 41 6.23 5.10 -22.15
N LEU A 42 5.82 5.13 -20.89
CA LEU A 42 6.69 4.86 -19.74
C LEU A 42 7.26 3.45 -19.80
N GLY A 43 6.50 2.49 -20.35
CA GLY A 43 6.94 1.12 -20.58
C GLY A 43 6.52 0.13 -19.51
N VAL A 44 5.63 0.49 -18.60
CA VAL A 44 5.05 -0.47 -17.63
C VAL A 44 4.13 -1.46 -18.32
N ASN A 45 3.96 -2.64 -17.75
CA ASN A 45 3.12 -3.71 -18.31
C ASN A 45 2.06 -4.22 -17.32
N ALA A 46 1.96 -3.61 -16.15
CA ALA A 46 0.87 -3.85 -15.22
C ALA A 46 0.51 -2.57 -14.47
N VAL A 47 -0.74 -2.42 -14.10
CA VAL A 47 -1.20 -1.38 -13.17
C VAL A 47 -1.80 -2.02 -11.92
N TRP A 48 -1.53 -1.43 -10.77
CA TRP A 48 -2.24 -1.73 -9.54
C TRP A 48 -3.15 -0.53 -9.21
N LEU A 49 -4.45 -0.77 -9.22
CA LEU A 49 -5.46 0.22 -8.86
C LEU A 49 -5.75 0.13 -7.36
N ASN A 50 -5.52 1.22 -6.61
CA ASN A 50 -6.07 1.34 -5.25
C ASN A 50 -7.60 1.27 -5.30
N PRO A 51 -8.30 1.03 -4.15
CA PRO A 51 -9.70 0.65 -4.15
C PRO A 51 -10.61 1.58 -4.96
N VAL A 52 -11.48 0.99 -5.77
CA VAL A 52 -12.49 1.67 -6.60
C VAL A 52 -13.91 1.21 -6.30
N PHE A 53 -14.08 0.33 -5.33
CA PHE A 53 -15.40 -0.16 -4.88
C PHE A 53 -16.23 0.92 -4.24
N VAL A 54 -17.55 0.71 -4.17
CA VAL A 54 -18.45 1.60 -3.41
C VAL A 54 -18.01 1.67 -1.95
N SER A 55 -17.76 2.88 -1.48
CA SER A 55 -17.24 3.16 -0.14
C SER A 55 -17.76 4.48 0.38
N PRO A 56 -18.10 4.60 1.70
CA PRO A 56 -18.31 5.89 2.37
C PRO A 56 -17.07 6.79 2.41
N GLN A 57 -15.89 6.26 2.02
CA GLN A 57 -14.63 7.00 1.95
C GLN A 57 -14.05 7.43 3.31
N VAL A 58 -14.34 6.68 4.36
CA VAL A 58 -13.76 6.86 5.69
C VAL A 58 -12.24 6.66 5.65
N ASP A 59 -11.78 5.65 4.94
CA ASP A 59 -10.37 5.39 4.66
C ASP A 59 -10.11 5.33 3.14
N ASN A 60 -10.62 6.33 2.42
CA ASN A 60 -10.30 6.54 1.00
C ASN A 60 -10.55 5.32 0.09
N GLY A 61 -11.59 4.54 0.39
CA GLY A 61 -11.99 3.38 -0.41
C GLY A 61 -11.68 2.02 0.23
N TYR A 62 -10.87 1.96 1.29
CA TYR A 62 -10.61 0.72 2.02
C TYR A 62 -11.79 0.29 2.90
N ASP A 63 -12.68 1.17 3.25
CA ASP A 63 -13.96 0.90 3.90
C ASP A 63 -15.03 0.52 2.87
N VAL A 64 -14.94 -0.71 2.35
CA VAL A 64 -15.81 -1.19 1.26
C VAL A 64 -17.22 -1.50 1.75
N SER A 65 -18.23 -0.84 1.15
CA SER A 65 -19.63 -1.11 1.45
C SER A 65 -20.34 -1.98 0.40
N ASN A 66 -19.79 -2.09 -0.81
CA ASN A 66 -20.26 -3.01 -1.84
C ASN A 66 -19.11 -3.42 -2.76
N TYR A 67 -18.71 -4.69 -2.69
CA TYR A 67 -17.63 -5.26 -3.52
C TYR A 67 -18.03 -5.53 -4.98
N PHE A 68 -19.31 -5.53 -5.31
CA PHE A 68 -19.82 -5.86 -6.67
C PHE A 68 -20.11 -4.63 -7.52
N ALA A 69 -19.75 -3.43 -7.05
CA ALA A 69 -20.01 -2.19 -7.76
C ALA A 69 -18.84 -1.22 -7.61
N ILE A 70 -18.67 -0.40 -8.65
CA ILE A 70 -17.71 0.72 -8.65
C ILE A 70 -18.32 1.92 -7.94
N ASP A 71 -17.53 2.64 -7.15
CA ASP A 71 -17.94 3.90 -6.51
C ASP A 71 -18.39 4.89 -7.60
N PRO A 72 -19.59 5.46 -7.52
CA PRO A 72 -20.11 6.41 -8.51
C PRO A 72 -19.22 7.63 -8.76
N LYS A 73 -18.37 7.99 -7.79
CA LYS A 73 -17.36 9.06 -7.97
C LYS A 73 -16.19 8.62 -8.85
N MET A 74 -15.94 7.32 -8.94
CA MET A 74 -14.87 6.74 -9.77
C MET A 74 -15.35 6.36 -11.17
N GLY A 75 -16.65 6.18 -11.37
CA GLY A 75 -17.26 5.78 -12.63
C GLY A 75 -18.34 4.72 -12.48
N THR A 76 -18.57 3.97 -13.55
CA THR A 76 -19.54 2.89 -13.64
C THR A 76 -18.87 1.53 -13.84
N MET A 77 -19.65 0.44 -13.76
CA MET A 77 -19.17 -0.89 -14.12
C MET A 77 -18.76 -0.96 -15.61
N GLU A 78 -19.49 -0.25 -16.51
CA GLU A 78 -19.13 -0.15 -17.92
C GLU A 78 -17.78 0.56 -18.11
N ASP A 79 -17.51 1.61 -17.33
CA ASP A 79 -16.19 2.31 -17.35
C ASP A 79 -15.07 1.37 -16.92
N MET A 80 -15.31 0.51 -15.92
CA MET A 80 -14.33 -0.49 -15.48
C MET A 80 -14.11 -1.56 -16.54
N ASP A 81 -15.16 -2.10 -17.16
CA ASP A 81 -15.05 -3.07 -18.24
C ASP A 81 -14.27 -2.48 -19.44
N ASN A 82 -14.53 -1.22 -19.79
CA ASN A 82 -13.79 -0.50 -20.82
C ASN A 82 -12.34 -0.26 -20.43
N LEU A 83 -12.05 0.09 -19.18
CA LEU A 83 -10.69 0.28 -18.68
C LEU A 83 -9.88 -1.02 -18.82
N ILE A 84 -10.41 -2.16 -18.35
CA ILE A 84 -9.76 -3.47 -18.45
C ILE A 84 -9.46 -3.80 -19.92
N LYS A 85 -10.46 -3.68 -20.79
CA LYS A 85 -10.32 -3.95 -22.22
C LYS A 85 -9.24 -3.08 -22.88
N GLU A 86 -9.22 -1.78 -22.60
CA GLU A 86 -8.25 -0.84 -23.19
C GLU A 86 -6.84 -1.05 -22.63
N MET A 87 -6.69 -1.36 -21.33
CA MET A 87 -5.41 -1.75 -20.74
C MET A 87 -4.85 -3.00 -21.40
N HIS A 88 -5.66 -4.06 -21.56
CA HIS A 88 -5.23 -5.26 -22.26
C HIS A 88 -4.87 -4.99 -23.73
N GLY A 89 -5.64 -4.14 -24.42
CA GLY A 89 -5.31 -3.70 -25.78
C GLY A 89 -3.99 -2.94 -25.88
N ALA A 90 -3.53 -2.35 -24.78
CA ALA A 90 -2.22 -1.70 -24.68
C ALA A 90 -1.11 -2.64 -24.20
N GLY A 91 -1.42 -3.89 -23.85
CA GLY A 91 -0.47 -4.87 -23.28
C GLY A 91 -0.19 -4.62 -21.79
N ILE A 92 -1.16 -4.04 -21.06
CA ILE A 92 -1.03 -3.71 -19.63
C ILE A 92 -2.03 -4.55 -18.85
N HIS A 93 -1.54 -5.32 -17.88
CA HIS A 93 -2.36 -6.10 -16.95
C HIS A 93 -2.94 -5.23 -15.84
N VAL A 94 -4.10 -5.63 -15.31
CA VAL A 94 -4.80 -4.89 -14.25
C VAL A 94 -4.84 -5.69 -12.96
N ILE A 95 -4.25 -5.14 -11.91
CA ILE A 95 -4.27 -5.67 -10.54
C ILE A 95 -5.21 -4.78 -9.73
N MET A 96 -6.17 -5.39 -9.04
CA MET A 96 -7.14 -4.68 -8.23
C MET A 96 -6.83 -4.83 -6.75
N ASP A 97 -6.97 -3.74 -6.00
CA ASP A 97 -6.87 -3.78 -4.54
C ASP A 97 -8.09 -4.51 -3.96
N PHE A 98 -7.86 -5.47 -3.07
CA PHE A 98 -8.89 -6.35 -2.54
C PHE A 98 -8.81 -6.43 -1.02
N VAL A 99 -9.76 -5.79 -0.34
CA VAL A 99 -9.79 -5.67 1.12
C VAL A 99 -10.37 -6.94 1.74
N LEU A 100 -9.55 -7.67 2.50
CA LEU A 100 -9.91 -8.95 3.10
C LEU A 100 -10.28 -8.89 4.59
N ASN A 101 -9.62 -7.98 5.35
CA ASN A 101 -9.70 -8.02 6.81
C ASN A 101 -11.03 -7.49 7.35
N HIS A 102 -11.66 -6.53 6.69
CA HIS A 102 -12.81 -5.77 7.19
C HIS A 102 -13.72 -5.31 6.06
N THR A 103 -14.88 -4.79 6.42
CA THR A 103 -15.78 -4.06 5.52
C THR A 103 -16.05 -2.67 6.10
N SER A 104 -16.75 -1.81 5.34
CA SER A 104 -17.42 -0.65 5.92
C SER A 104 -18.51 -1.08 6.92
N ASP A 105 -18.77 -0.25 7.92
CA ASP A 105 -19.96 -0.38 8.76
C ASP A 105 -21.25 -0.22 7.96
N GLN A 106 -21.20 0.39 6.76
CA GLN A 106 -22.34 0.51 5.84
C GLN A 106 -22.55 -0.70 4.95
N HIS A 107 -21.68 -1.74 5.06
CA HIS A 107 -21.86 -2.98 4.30
C HIS A 107 -23.16 -3.69 4.72
N PRO A 108 -23.97 -4.23 3.77
CA PRO A 108 -25.24 -4.88 4.10
C PRO A 108 -25.12 -5.98 5.16
N TRP A 109 -24.03 -6.75 5.16
CA TRP A 109 -23.79 -7.78 6.18
C TRP A 109 -23.69 -7.18 7.60
N PHE A 110 -22.93 -6.09 7.76
CA PHE A 110 -22.79 -5.47 9.08
C PHE A 110 -24.07 -4.76 9.51
N GLN A 111 -24.75 -4.08 8.57
CA GLN A 111 -26.01 -3.42 8.84
C GLN A 111 -27.10 -4.38 9.30
N ASP A 112 -27.12 -5.60 8.74
CA ASP A 112 -28.05 -6.64 9.20
C ASP A 112 -27.62 -7.22 10.55
N ALA A 113 -26.32 -7.50 10.73
CA ALA A 113 -25.74 -8.02 11.97
C ALA A 113 -26.05 -7.15 13.21
N ILE A 114 -26.07 -5.82 13.06
CA ILE A 114 -26.34 -4.88 14.17
C ILE A 114 -27.85 -4.59 14.37
N LYS A 115 -28.68 -4.85 13.35
CA LYS A 115 -30.15 -4.68 13.46
C LYS A 115 -30.82 -5.95 13.99
N ASN A 116 -30.25 -7.11 13.70
CA ASN A 116 -30.78 -8.40 14.06
C ASN A 116 -29.66 -9.28 14.67
N PRO A 117 -29.55 -9.36 16.01
CA PRO A 117 -28.55 -10.19 16.66
C PRO A 117 -28.65 -11.70 16.34
N ASP A 118 -29.78 -12.18 15.85
CA ASP A 118 -29.99 -13.56 15.40
C ASP A 118 -29.70 -13.78 13.91
N SER A 119 -29.24 -12.75 13.19
CA SER A 119 -28.86 -12.84 11.80
C SER A 119 -27.67 -13.76 11.59
N ILE A 120 -27.67 -14.48 10.44
CA ILE A 120 -26.51 -15.26 10.00
C ILE A 120 -25.26 -14.39 9.84
N TYR A 121 -25.42 -13.10 9.52
CA TYR A 121 -24.33 -12.14 9.38
C TYR A 121 -23.72 -11.69 10.71
N ARG A 122 -24.34 -12.05 11.85
CA ARG A 122 -23.72 -11.81 13.16
C ARG A 122 -22.38 -12.49 13.28
N ASP A 123 -22.26 -13.74 12.80
CA ASP A 123 -21.03 -14.52 12.80
C ASP A 123 -20.05 -14.13 11.67
N TYR A 124 -20.43 -13.22 10.78
CA TYR A 124 -19.50 -12.65 9.76
C TYR A 124 -18.52 -11.65 10.37
N TYR A 125 -18.84 -11.12 11.54
CA TYR A 125 -18.01 -10.16 12.26
C TYR A 125 -17.61 -10.68 13.63
N ILE A 126 -16.63 -10.04 14.25
CA ILE A 126 -16.10 -10.44 15.56
C ILE A 126 -16.83 -9.64 16.64
N PHE A 127 -17.77 -10.29 17.34
CA PHE A 127 -18.43 -9.75 18.51
C PHE A 127 -17.95 -10.46 19.75
N ALA A 128 -17.62 -9.73 20.83
CA ALA A 128 -17.16 -10.27 22.10
C ALA A 128 -17.44 -9.31 23.27
N GLY A 129 -17.09 -9.75 24.48
CA GLY A 129 -17.40 -9.03 25.71
C GLY A 129 -18.77 -9.39 26.26
N GLN A 130 -19.02 -8.93 27.47
CA GLN A 130 -20.29 -9.14 28.20
C GLN A 130 -20.50 -7.96 29.15
N ASN A 131 -21.77 -7.67 29.47
CA ASN A 131 -22.14 -6.67 30.49
C ASN A 131 -21.47 -5.29 30.27
N ASN A 132 -21.32 -4.86 29.01
CA ASN A 132 -20.64 -3.62 28.65
C ASN A 132 -19.17 -3.54 29.10
N GLN A 133 -18.49 -4.68 29.24
CA GLN A 133 -17.06 -4.74 29.51
C GLN A 133 -16.30 -5.19 28.27
N ARG A 134 -15.26 -4.43 27.89
CA ARG A 134 -14.36 -4.78 26.78
C ARG A 134 -13.62 -6.07 27.07
N PRO A 135 -13.41 -6.94 26.07
CA PRO A 135 -12.75 -8.23 26.28
C PRO A 135 -11.29 -8.11 26.72
N ASN A 136 -10.57 -7.08 26.25
CA ASN A 136 -9.13 -6.90 26.46
C ASN A 136 -8.72 -5.43 26.28
N ASN A 137 -7.40 -5.14 26.43
CA ASN A 137 -6.79 -3.82 26.34
C ASN A 137 -6.17 -3.50 24.96
N TRP A 138 -6.55 -4.20 23.91
CA TRP A 138 -5.94 -4.00 22.60
C TRP A 138 -6.34 -2.66 21.98
N GLY A 139 -5.36 -2.00 21.36
CA GLY A 139 -5.51 -0.71 20.67
C GLY A 139 -5.57 -0.87 19.15
N SER A 140 -6.35 0.02 18.53
CA SER A 140 -6.47 0.17 17.08
C SER A 140 -5.24 0.88 16.50
N PHE A 141 -4.91 0.58 15.25
CA PHE A 141 -3.88 1.31 14.51
C PHE A 141 -4.24 2.80 14.29
N PHE A 142 -5.54 3.13 14.33
CA PHE A 142 -6.01 4.51 14.17
C PHE A 142 -6.27 5.22 15.50
N GLY A 143 -5.78 4.63 16.60
CA GLY A 143 -5.93 5.15 17.94
C GLY A 143 -7.17 4.62 18.68
N GLY A 144 -7.16 4.71 19.99
CA GLY A 144 -8.22 4.16 20.82
C GLY A 144 -8.27 2.64 20.88
N SER A 145 -9.36 2.09 21.39
CA SER A 145 -9.57 0.63 21.53
C SER A 145 -9.98 0.00 20.21
N VAL A 146 -9.63 -1.28 20.01
CA VAL A 146 -10.18 -2.11 18.92
C VAL A 146 -11.63 -2.51 19.13
N TRP A 147 -12.24 -2.13 20.26
CA TRP A 147 -13.59 -2.53 20.66
C TRP A 147 -14.55 -1.34 20.70
N GLU A 148 -15.58 -1.37 19.88
CA GLU A 148 -16.68 -0.40 19.87
C GLU A 148 -17.98 -1.08 20.32
N LYS A 149 -18.83 -0.35 21.05
CA LYS A 149 -20.11 -0.89 21.56
C LYS A 149 -20.98 -1.40 20.41
N ASP A 150 -21.58 -2.58 20.64
CA ASP A 150 -22.58 -3.12 19.74
C ASP A 150 -23.82 -2.20 19.66
N PRO A 151 -24.16 -1.68 18.47
CA PRO A 151 -25.37 -0.86 18.31
C PRO A 151 -26.69 -1.58 18.64
N ALA A 152 -26.69 -2.92 18.62
CA ALA A 152 -27.85 -3.73 19.01
C ALA A 152 -28.07 -3.82 20.54
N GLU A 153 -27.25 -3.10 21.33
CA GLU A 153 -27.34 -3.03 22.80
C GLU A 153 -27.29 -4.40 23.50
N THR A 154 -26.63 -5.39 22.91
CA THR A 154 -26.48 -6.75 23.48
C THR A 154 -25.56 -6.81 24.69
N GLY A 155 -24.88 -5.71 25.04
CA GLY A 155 -23.82 -5.68 26.05
C GLY A 155 -22.47 -6.21 25.58
N GLN A 156 -22.36 -6.53 24.29
CA GLN A 156 -21.13 -6.90 23.60
C GLN A 156 -20.48 -5.70 22.93
N PHE A 157 -19.31 -5.98 22.29
CA PHE A 157 -18.56 -5.04 21.45
C PHE A 157 -18.24 -5.74 20.15
N TYR A 158 -18.15 -4.97 19.05
CA TYR A 158 -17.55 -5.47 17.82
C TYR A 158 -16.08 -5.05 17.72
N PHE A 159 -15.32 -5.86 17.01
CA PHE A 159 -13.89 -5.65 16.81
C PHE A 159 -13.63 -4.82 15.53
N HIS A 160 -12.71 -3.86 15.61
CA HIS A 160 -12.18 -3.11 14.47
C HIS A 160 -10.70 -2.84 14.67
N LEU A 161 -9.86 -3.26 13.75
CA LEU A 161 -8.41 -3.04 13.85
C LEU A 161 -8.01 -1.63 13.40
N PHE A 162 -8.76 -1.05 12.48
CA PHE A 162 -8.59 0.30 11.93
C PHE A 162 -9.66 1.26 12.47
N ASP A 163 -10.31 2.06 11.64
CA ASP A 163 -11.40 2.94 12.10
C ASP A 163 -12.57 2.12 12.65
N LYS A 164 -13.29 2.66 13.64
CA LYS A 164 -14.48 2.02 14.20
C LYS A 164 -15.61 1.77 13.19
N ARG A 165 -15.57 2.48 12.06
CA ARG A 165 -16.49 2.29 10.93
C ARG A 165 -16.01 1.21 9.95
N MET A 166 -14.97 0.46 10.33
CA MET A 166 -14.36 -0.62 9.54
C MET A 166 -14.33 -1.91 10.39
N PRO A 167 -15.51 -2.54 10.66
CA PRO A 167 -15.58 -3.76 11.47
C PRO A 167 -14.85 -4.93 10.80
N ASP A 168 -14.06 -5.65 11.59
CA ASP A 168 -13.28 -6.79 11.11
C ASP A 168 -14.15 -8.01 10.83
N LEU A 169 -13.90 -8.66 9.69
CA LEU A 169 -14.52 -9.92 9.31
C LEU A 169 -14.00 -11.07 10.14
N ASN A 170 -14.89 -12.00 10.48
CA ASN A 170 -14.58 -13.22 11.22
C ASN A 170 -14.11 -14.33 10.26
N TRP A 171 -12.85 -14.35 9.89
CA TRP A 171 -12.26 -15.37 9.01
C TRP A 171 -12.25 -16.80 9.61
N LYS A 172 -12.54 -16.95 10.89
CA LYS A 172 -12.80 -18.26 11.49
C LYS A 172 -14.07 -18.89 10.89
N ASN A 173 -15.04 -18.09 10.49
CA ASN A 173 -16.26 -18.52 9.84
C ASN A 173 -15.98 -18.97 8.38
N PRO A 174 -16.29 -20.22 7.99
CA PRO A 174 -16.09 -20.70 6.62
C PRO A 174 -16.93 -19.94 5.57
N GLU A 175 -18.13 -19.47 5.97
CA GLU A 175 -19.00 -18.71 5.05
C GLU A 175 -18.39 -17.36 4.66
N VAL A 176 -17.67 -16.71 5.58
CA VAL A 176 -16.89 -15.49 5.26
C VAL A 176 -15.81 -15.80 4.21
N ARG A 177 -15.06 -16.89 4.41
CA ARG A 177 -14.01 -17.29 3.47
C ARG A 177 -14.58 -17.58 2.09
N HIS A 178 -15.69 -18.32 2.05
CA HIS A 178 -16.38 -18.62 0.78
C HIS A 178 -16.89 -17.37 0.09
N ALA A 179 -17.56 -16.47 0.83
CA ALA A 179 -18.06 -15.22 0.28
C ALA A 179 -16.94 -14.34 -0.30
N MET A 180 -15.78 -14.28 0.36
CA MET A 180 -14.64 -13.52 -0.13
C MET A 180 -14.00 -14.18 -1.37
N SER A 181 -13.96 -15.52 -1.45
CA SER A 181 -13.54 -16.23 -2.68
C SER A 181 -14.44 -15.93 -3.86
N GLU A 182 -15.76 -15.96 -3.67
CA GLU A 182 -16.73 -15.66 -4.74
C GLU A 182 -16.62 -14.21 -5.24
N ILE A 183 -16.39 -13.25 -4.34
CA ILE A 183 -16.14 -11.86 -4.73
C ILE A 183 -14.85 -11.75 -5.56
N ALA A 184 -13.78 -12.42 -5.14
CA ALA A 184 -12.51 -12.41 -5.85
C ALA A 184 -12.66 -13.01 -7.27
N LYS A 185 -13.34 -14.15 -7.40
CA LYS A 185 -13.62 -14.80 -8.69
C LYS A 185 -14.49 -13.93 -9.61
N TYR A 186 -15.49 -13.25 -9.07
CA TYR A 186 -16.30 -12.31 -9.83
C TYR A 186 -15.45 -11.27 -10.58
N TRP A 187 -14.44 -10.70 -9.93
CA TRP A 187 -13.57 -9.71 -10.55
C TRP A 187 -12.57 -10.32 -11.52
N LEU A 188 -12.06 -11.51 -11.22
CA LEU A 188 -11.21 -12.26 -12.16
C LEU A 188 -11.97 -12.67 -13.41
N GLU A 189 -13.25 -13.09 -13.29
CA GLU A 189 -14.13 -13.37 -14.43
C GLU A 189 -14.39 -12.11 -15.27
N LYS A 190 -14.45 -10.93 -14.66
CA LYS A 190 -14.54 -9.65 -15.38
C LYS A 190 -13.25 -9.27 -16.13
N GLY A 191 -12.18 -10.00 -15.92
CA GLY A 191 -10.92 -9.87 -16.67
C GLY A 191 -9.82 -9.10 -15.97
N ILE A 192 -9.88 -8.86 -14.65
CA ILE A 192 -8.68 -8.41 -13.93
C ILE A 192 -7.65 -9.54 -13.87
N ASP A 193 -6.37 -9.18 -13.85
CA ASP A 193 -5.27 -10.14 -13.98
C ASP A 193 -4.66 -10.51 -12.61
N GLY A 194 -5.07 -9.85 -11.55
CA GLY A 194 -4.57 -10.14 -10.22
C GLY A 194 -5.22 -9.32 -9.12
N LEU A 195 -4.97 -9.74 -7.89
CA LEU A 195 -5.46 -9.13 -6.67
C LEU A 195 -4.28 -8.70 -5.79
N ARG A 196 -4.30 -7.46 -5.33
CA ARG A 196 -3.50 -7.04 -4.19
C ARG A 196 -4.33 -7.23 -2.93
N LEU A 197 -3.92 -8.18 -2.10
CA LEU A 197 -4.65 -8.61 -0.91
C LEU A 197 -4.30 -7.71 0.28
N ASP A 198 -5.18 -6.76 0.56
CA ASP A 198 -5.02 -5.76 1.62
C ASP A 198 -5.13 -6.40 3.00
N ALA A 199 -4.24 -6.00 3.91
CA ALA A 199 -4.26 -6.31 5.34
C ALA A 199 -4.48 -7.81 5.68
N PHE A 200 -4.18 -8.74 4.75
CA PHE A 200 -4.46 -10.18 4.93
C PHE A 200 -3.75 -10.78 6.14
N ILE A 201 -2.63 -10.22 6.58
CA ILE A 201 -1.90 -10.70 7.76
C ILE A 201 -2.67 -10.52 9.07
N HIS A 202 -3.74 -9.73 9.05
CA HIS A 202 -4.55 -9.38 10.20
C HIS A 202 -5.86 -10.17 10.32
N ILE A 203 -6.21 -11.04 9.37
CA ILE A 203 -7.48 -11.78 9.38
C ILE A 203 -7.66 -12.71 10.59
N ALA A 204 -6.56 -13.12 11.24
CA ALA A 204 -6.57 -13.93 12.45
C ALA A 204 -6.31 -13.09 13.70
N LYS A 205 -6.98 -13.46 14.80
CA LYS A 205 -6.80 -12.86 16.12
C LYS A 205 -6.44 -13.96 17.13
N ALA A 206 -5.61 -13.63 18.12
CA ALA A 206 -5.33 -14.47 19.27
C ALA A 206 -6.59 -14.64 20.16
N ASP A 207 -6.45 -15.30 21.32
CA ASP A 207 -7.56 -15.41 22.25
C ASP A 207 -8.00 -14.02 22.75
N LEU A 208 -9.21 -13.63 22.37
CA LEU A 208 -9.78 -12.33 22.66
C LEU A 208 -9.95 -12.02 24.16
N ARG A 209 -9.80 -13.03 25.02
CA ARG A 209 -9.87 -12.88 26.50
C ARG A 209 -8.52 -12.47 27.11
N GLN A 210 -7.45 -12.43 26.32
CA GLN A 210 -6.11 -12.13 26.81
C GLN A 210 -5.80 -10.64 26.62
N ASN A 211 -5.41 -10.00 27.73
CA ASN A 211 -4.76 -8.69 27.63
C ASN A 211 -3.35 -8.83 27.05
N PHE A 212 -2.97 -7.83 26.27
CA PHE A 212 -1.57 -7.67 25.86
C PHE A 212 -0.77 -7.23 27.07
N PRO A 213 0.40 -7.84 27.36
CA PRO A 213 1.24 -7.44 28.48
C PRO A 213 1.74 -6.02 28.31
N VAL A 214 1.50 -5.16 29.29
CA VAL A 214 1.96 -3.78 29.31
C VAL A 214 2.82 -3.51 30.52
N ASN A 215 3.80 -2.60 30.37
CA ASN A 215 4.53 -2.09 31.52
C ASN A 215 3.62 -1.14 32.31
N SER A 216 3.85 -1.02 33.62
CA SER A 216 3.06 -0.18 34.51
C SER A 216 2.99 1.33 34.16
N LYS A 217 3.73 1.75 33.13
CA LYS A 217 3.75 3.13 32.59
C LYS A 217 3.10 3.26 31.21
N ALA A 218 2.63 2.15 30.60
CA ALA A 218 1.98 2.19 29.30
C ALA A 218 0.54 2.69 29.49
N GLU A 219 0.14 3.63 28.63
CA GLU A 219 -1.26 4.04 28.52
C GLU A 219 -2.04 2.98 27.76
N GLU A 220 -3.21 2.60 28.26
CA GLU A 220 -4.13 1.69 27.57
C GLU A 220 -5.20 2.51 26.83
N PRO A 221 -5.66 2.01 25.67
CA PRO A 221 -5.37 0.74 25.00
C PRO A 221 -4.02 0.73 24.26
N VAL A 222 -3.46 -0.47 24.04
CA VAL A 222 -2.12 -0.69 23.45
C VAL A 222 -2.22 -1.48 22.15
N VAL A 223 -1.54 -1.03 21.08
CA VAL A 223 -1.46 -1.78 19.82
C VAL A 223 -0.76 -3.12 20.05
N ALA A 224 -1.55 -4.19 20.07
CA ALA A 224 -1.14 -5.54 20.38
C ALA A 224 -0.78 -6.34 19.11
N GLU A 225 0.06 -5.80 18.23
CA GLU A 225 0.35 -6.37 16.90
C GLU A 225 0.66 -7.88 16.92
N PRO A 226 1.47 -8.42 17.87
CA PRO A 226 1.72 -9.86 17.93
C PRO A 226 0.47 -10.72 18.17
N PHE A 227 -0.67 -10.14 18.59
CA PHE A 227 -1.92 -10.85 18.85
C PHE A 227 -2.91 -10.79 17.68
N PHE A 228 -2.60 -10.01 16.64
CA PHE A 228 -3.46 -9.89 15.47
C PHE A 228 -2.70 -9.71 14.13
N ALA A 229 -1.41 -10.03 14.08
CA ALA A 229 -0.64 -9.99 12.83
C ALA A 229 0.19 -11.26 12.65
N ASN A 230 0.19 -11.79 11.43
CA ASN A 230 1.02 -12.92 11.02
C ASN A 230 0.83 -14.20 11.86
N LEU A 231 -0.33 -14.38 12.47
CA LEU A 231 -0.61 -15.61 13.22
C LEU A 231 -0.65 -16.83 12.30
N PRO A 232 -0.30 -18.04 12.78
CA PRO A 232 -0.32 -19.27 11.97
C PRO A 232 -1.68 -19.56 11.31
N GLN A 233 -2.78 -19.12 11.92
CA GLN A 233 -4.13 -19.26 11.38
C GLN A 233 -4.31 -18.47 10.08
N VAL A 234 -3.55 -17.39 9.84
CA VAL A 234 -3.59 -16.61 8.58
C VAL A 234 -3.29 -17.56 7.42
N GLN A 235 -2.18 -18.29 7.47
CA GLN A 235 -1.82 -19.23 6.41
C GLN A 235 -2.86 -20.33 6.23
N LYS A 236 -3.37 -20.86 7.35
CA LYS A 236 -4.40 -21.91 7.34
C LYS A 236 -5.68 -21.48 6.64
N TRP A 237 -6.09 -20.22 6.82
CA TRP A 237 -7.34 -19.71 6.23
C TRP A 237 -7.15 -19.15 4.82
N MET A 238 -5.97 -18.61 4.54
CA MET A 238 -5.66 -18.09 3.20
C MET A 238 -5.37 -19.18 2.17
N ARG A 239 -4.82 -20.33 2.58
CA ARG A 239 -4.49 -21.41 1.64
C ARG A 239 -5.68 -21.87 0.80
N PRO A 240 -6.84 -22.27 1.38
CA PRO A 240 -8.00 -22.65 0.59
C PRO A 240 -8.47 -21.54 -0.36
N PHE A 241 -8.42 -20.28 0.09
CA PHE A 241 -8.76 -19.11 -0.76
C PHE A 241 -7.83 -18.99 -1.96
N CYS A 242 -6.52 -19.10 -1.74
CA CYS A 242 -5.54 -19.00 -2.82
C CYS A 242 -5.60 -20.21 -3.78
N GLU A 243 -5.76 -21.43 -3.25
CA GLU A 243 -5.89 -22.67 -4.04
C GLU A 243 -7.13 -22.62 -4.94
N GLU A 244 -8.26 -22.19 -4.41
CA GLU A 244 -9.52 -22.07 -5.15
C GLU A 244 -9.40 -21.05 -6.29
N ILE A 245 -8.76 -19.90 -6.04
CA ILE A 245 -8.50 -18.90 -7.09
C ILE A 245 -7.55 -19.46 -8.14
N LYS A 246 -6.42 -20.04 -7.74
CA LYS A 246 -5.43 -20.56 -8.67
C LYS A 246 -5.90 -21.77 -9.47
N GLN A 247 -6.86 -22.53 -8.95
CA GLN A 247 -7.49 -23.63 -9.70
C GLN A 247 -8.29 -23.11 -10.91
N ASP A 248 -9.07 -22.04 -10.73
CA ASP A 248 -9.92 -21.47 -11.77
C ASP A 248 -9.16 -20.44 -12.63
N TYR A 249 -8.22 -19.71 -12.02
CA TYR A 249 -7.45 -18.63 -12.64
C TYR A 249 -5.94 -18.81 -12.35
N PRO A 250 -5.27 -19.79 -12.97
CA PRO A 250 -3.86 -20.13 -12.66
C PRO A 250 -2.88 -18.99 -12.92
N ASP A 251 -3.20 -18.08 -13.85
CA ASP A 251 -2.37 -16.92 -14.18
C ASP A 251 -2.72 -15.65 -13.42
N ALA A 252 -3.68 -15.68 -12.48
CA ALA A 252 -3.99 -14.54 -11.64
C ALA A 252 -2.86 -14.27 -10.64
N LEU A 253 -2.34 -13.04 -10.59
CA LEU A 253 -1.36 -12.63 -9.58
C LEU A 253 -2.05 -12.48 -8.21
N LEU A 254 -1.50 -13.12 -7.17
CA LEU A 254 -1.87 -12.89 -5.78
C LEU A 254 -0.71 -12.16 -5.07
N LEU A 255 -0.87 -10.85 -4.88
CA LEU A 255 0.10 -9.95 -4.28
C LEU A 255 -0.37 -9.57 -2.86
N GLY A 256 0.22 -10.18 -1.83
CA GLY A 256 -0.21 -9.95 -0.45
C GLY A 256 0.45 -8.72 0.19
N GLU A 257 -0.32 -7.90 0.91
CA GLU A 257 0.28 -6.90 1.80
C GLU A 257 0.64 -7.53 3.15
N ALA A 258 1.93 -7.75 3.34
CA ALA A 258 2.50 -8.31 4.56
C ALA A 258 3.38 -7.27 5.28
N ALA A 259 2.78 -6.12 5.64
CA ALA A 259 3.47 -4.92 6.10
C ALA A 259 4.53 -5.18 7.18
N SER A 260 4.23 -6.03 8.16
CA SER A 260 5.14 -6.36 9.27
C SER A 260 5.87 -7.70 9.11
N ALA A 261 5.72 -8.40 7.98
CA ALA A 261 6.41 -9.68 7.77
C ALA A 261 7.93 -9.49 7.64
N ASN A 262 8.67 -10.29 8.38
CA ASN A 262 10.10 -10.48 8.16
C ASN A 262 10.36 -11.42 6.97
N VAL A 263 11.62 -11.60 6.61
CA VAL A 263 12.00 -12.40 5.44
C VAL A 263 11.57 -13.87 5.54
N ASN A 264 11.56 -14.48 6.75
CA ASN A 264 11.12 -15.86 6.94
C ASN A 264 9.61 -16.00 6.69
N LEU A 265 8.82 -15.07 7.22
CA LEU A 265 7.38 -15.01 6.94
C LEU A 265 7.10 -14.76 5.45
N ALA A 266 7.92 -13.95 4.78
CA ALA A 266 7.79 -13.77 3.34
C ALA A 266 8.04 -15.07 2.58
N VAL A 267 9.04 -15.88 2.98
CA VAL A 267 9.24 -17.25 2.44
C VAL A 267 8.00 -18.10 2.69
N ASP A 268 7.49 -18.10 3.92
CA ASP A 268 6.30 -18.89 4.26
C ASP A 268 5.08 -18.50 3.42
N TYR A 269 4.89 -17.21 3.16
CA TYR A 269 3.79 -16.71 2.32
C TYR A 269 3.98 -16.93 0.82
N THR A 270 5.22 -17.07 0.33
CA THR A 270 5.48 -17.07 -1.12
C THR A 270 6.13 -18.34 -1.64
N ASN A 271 6.49 -19.28 -0.77
CA ASN A 271 6.95 -20.60 -1.22
C ASN A 271 5.80 -21.32 -1.94
N LYS A 272 6.04 -21.75 -3.17
CA LYS A 272 5.06 -22.43 -4.02
C LYS A 272 4.43 -23.66 -3.36
N ASP A 273 5.19 -24.39 -2.54
CA ASP A 273 4.70 -25.57 -1.81
C ASP A 273 3.66 -25.21 -0.74
N ASN A 274 3.57 -23.96 -0.34
CA ASN A 274 2.60 -23.48 0.64
C ASN A 274 1.26 -23.06 0.02
N HIS A 275 1.20 -22.91 -1.32
CA HIS A 275 -0.02 -22.55 -2.06
C HIS A 275 -0.70 -21.26 -1.53
N LEU A 276 0.10 -20.22 -1.32
CA LEU A 276 -0.38 -18.92 -0.82
C LEU A 276 -0.20 -17.82 -1.88
N MET A 277 0.59 -16.80 -1.59
CA MET A 277 0.81 -15.65 -2.48
C MET A 277 1.94 -15.90 -3.49
N ASP A 278 1.90 -15.23 -4.62
CA ASP A 278 3.01 -15.21 -5.58
C ASP A 278 4.14 -14.26 -5.12
N SER A 279 3.77 -13.15 -4.49
CA SER A 279 4.70 -12.19 -3.90
C SER A 279 4.04 -11.42 -2.76
N VAL A 280 4.85 -10.74 -1.94
CA VAL A 280 4.38 -9.90 -0.84
C VAL A 280 5.01 -8.51 -0.84
N ILE A 281 4.24 -7.52 -0.41
CA ILE A 281 4.69 -6.17 -0.10
C ILE A 281 4.98 -6.12 1.41
N THR A 282 6.20 -5.76 1.79
CA THR A 282 6.56 -5.57 3.20
C THR A 282 7.18 -4.19 3.42
N PHE A 283 6.92 -3.59 4.59
CA PHE A 283 7.54 -2.33 4.98
C PHE A 283 8.88 -2.55 5.71
N ARG A 284 9.27 -3.80 5.95
CA ARG A 284 10.52 -4.17 6.64
C ARG A 284 11.78 -3.99 5.79
N TYR A 285 11.65 -3.58 4.52
CA TYR A 285 12.80 -3.24 3.68
C TYR A 285 13.55 -2.01 4.21
N PHE A 286 12.80 -1.02 4.67
CA PHE A 286 13.33 0.30 4.98
C PHE A 286 13.93 0.35 6.38
N THR A 287 15.15 0.85 6.46
CA THR A 287 15.87 1.07 7.72
C THR A 287 16.14 2.55 7.86
N GLU A 288 15.59 3.15 8.91
CA GLU A 288 15.73 4.57 9.20
C GLU A 288 16.75 4.79 10.31
N ASP A 289 17.48 5.90 10.23
CA ASP A 289 18.44 6.30 11.27
C ASP A 289 17.69 6.82 12.52
N GLN A 290 17.54 5.93 13.50
CA GLN A 290 16.86 6.24 14.76
C GLN A 290 17.66 7.22 15.66
N SER A 291 18.95 7.45 15.40
CA SER A 291 19.74 8.42 16.15
C SER A 291 19.31 9.87 15.92
N GLN A 292 18.53 10.12 14.85
CA GLN A 292 18.00 11.44 14.50
C GLN A 292 16.71 11.79 15.25
N VAL A 293 16.13 10.86 16.00
CA VAL A 293 14.91 11.11 16.77
C VAL A 293 15.22 11.94 18.00
N ASP A 294 14.54 13.08 18.14
CA ASP A 294 14.55 13.89 19.36
C ASP A 294 13.66 13.22 20.42
N PRO A 295 14.23 12.73 21.55
CA PRO A 295 13.45 12.02 22.55
C PRO A 295 12.52 12.91 23.38
N SER A 296 12.57 14.22 23.20
CA SER A 296 11.77 15.18 23.99
C SER A 296 10.30 15.25 23.59
N PHE A 297 9.94 14.67 22.42
CA PHE A 297 8.56 14.60 21.94
C PHE A 297 8.33 13.34 21.10
N SER A 298 7.07 13.10 20.67
CA SER A 298 6.71 11.90 19.92
C SER A 298 7.61 11.66 18.70
N ALA A 299 8.07 10.43 18.53
CA ALA A 299 8.90 10.01 17.39
C ALA A 299 8.13 9.80 16.09
N GLN A 300 6.79 9.76 16.13
CA GLN A 300 5.92 9.26 15.06
C GLN A 300 6.12 9.97 13.73
N TYR A 301 6.14 11.29 13.72
CA TYR A 301 6.26 12.11 12.51
C TYR A 301 7.58 12.88 12.43
N GLN A 302 8.60 12.46 13.16
CA GLN A 302 9.92 13.04 13.01
C GLN A 302 10.60 12.52 11.75
N PRO A 303 11.06 13.40 10.83
CA PRO A 303 11.80 12.98 9.65
C PRO A 303 13.09 12.28 10.00
N LYS A 304 13.38 11.17 9.35
CA LYS A 304 14.61 10.37 9.53
C LYS A 304 15.22 10.08 8.16
N SER A 305 16.54 10.06 8.09
CA SER A 305 17.25 9.63 6.89
C SER A 305 17.29 8.11 6.78
N LEU A 306 17.63 7.61 5.59
CA LEU A 306 17.90 6.21 5.36
C LEU A 306 19.21 5.80 6.07
N ASP A 307 19.18 4.75 6.90
CA ASP A 307 20.39 4.06 7.35
C ASP A 307 20.88 3.15 6.21
N LEU A 308 21.75 3.69 5.35
CA LEU A 308 22.20 2.99 4.14
C LEU A 308 22.96 1.69 4.47
N VAL A 309 23.72 1.68 5.57
CA VAL A 309 24.49 0.50 5.96
C VAL A 309 23.57 -0.67 6.32
N LYS A 310 22.58 -0.42 7.15
CA LYS A 310 21.58 -1.44 7.48
C LYS A 310 20.69 -1.77 6.29
N PHE A 311 20.33 -0.77 5.48
CA PHE A 311 19.48 -0.95 4.31
C PHE A 311 20.13 -1.94 3.31
N LYS A 312 21.37 -1.73 2.90
CA LYS A 312 22.05 -2.62 1.94
C LYS A 312 22.24 -4.04 2.48
N GLN A 313 22.50 -4.19 3.78
CA GLN A 313 22.58 -5.51 4.42
C GLN A 313 21.21 -6.21 4.43
N ASN A 314 20.17 -5.47 4.79
CA ASN A 314 18.80 -5.97 4.78
C ASN A 314 18.35 -6.39 3.37
N GLN A 315 18.60 -5.55 2.36
CA GLN A 315 18.30 -5.89 0.96
C GLN A 315 19.02 -7.17 0.52
N ALA A 316 20.29 -7.35 0.88
CA ALA A 316 21.03 -8.56 0.56
C ALA A 316 20.39 -9.80 1.20
N VAL A 317 19.96 -9.72 2.45
CA VAL A 317 19.25 -10.82 3.13
C VAL A 317 17.96 -11.18 2.38
N TRP A 318 17.15 -10.18 2.01
CA TRP A 318 15.91 -10.42 1.25
C TRP A 318 16.17 -11.03 -0.11
N GLN A 319 17.14 -10.50 -0.87
CA GLN A 319 17.51 -11.00 -2.19
C GLN A 319 18.03 -12.44 -2.14
N GLN A 320 18.87 -12.77 -1.17
CA GLN A 320 19.44 -14.10 -1.03
C GLN A 320 18.42 -15.13 -0.53
N THR A 321 17.60 -14.75 0.46
CA THR A 321 16.64 -15.69 1.08
C THR A 321 15.48 -16.02 0.13
N LEU A 322 15.01 -15.05 -0.66
CA LEU A 322 13.94 -15.29 -1.63
C LEU A 322 14.43 -15.83 -2.97
N SER A 323 15.75 -15.92 -3.17
CA SER A 323 16.32 -16.50 -4.40
C SER A 323 15.84 -17.94 -4.59
N GLY A 324 15.23 -18.22 -5.75
CA GLY A 324 14.66 -19.53 -6.06
C GLY A 324 13.32 -19.85 -5.35
N VAL A 325 12.83 -18.97 -4.49
CA VAL A 325 11.53 -19.09 -3.80
C VAL A 325 10.48 -18.24 -4.51
N SER A 326 10.69 -16.93 -4.53
CA SER A 326 9.80 -15.96 -5.16
C SER A 326 10.55 -14.70 -5.55
N LYS A 327 9.86 -13.79 -6.25
CA LYS A 327 10.40 -12.45 -6.56
C LYS A 327 9.92 -11.46 -5.50
N PRO A 328 10.83 -10.81 -4.72
CA PRO A 328 10.45 -9.74 -3.82
C PRO A 328 9.89 -8.55 -4.59
N THR A 329 9.00 -7.78 -3.98
CA THR A 329 8.59 -6.48 -4.52
C THR A 329 9.71 -5.46 -4.36
N LEU A 330 9.88 -4.60 -5.34
CA LEU A 330 10.88 -3.54 -5.35
C LEU A 330 10.18 -2.19 -5.43
N TYR A 331 10.22 -1.39 -4.38
CA TYR A 331 9.53 -0.09 -4.35
C TYR A 331 10.18 0.88 -3.36
N TRP A 332 10.01 2.17 -3.62
CA TRP A 332 10.37 3.24 -2.70
C TRP A 332 9.18 3.93 -2.09
N ASN A 333 8.07 3.96 -2.81
CA ASN A 333 6.85 4.67 -2.44
C ASN A 333 5.64 3.76 -2.59
N ASN A 334 4.63 4.02 -1.79
CA ASN A 334 3.26 3.62 -2.00
C ASN A 334 2.31 4.66 -1.38
N HIS A 335 1.02 4.40 -1.38
CA HIS A 335 0.00 5.31 -0.84
C HIS A 335 -0.02 5.40 0.69
N ASP A 336 0.75 4.57 1.41
CA ASP A 336 0.83 4.53 2.87
C ASP A 336 2.11 5.13 3.45
N MET A 337 2.95 5.74 2.62
CA MET A 337 4.18 6.38 3.05
C MET A 337 4.47 7.68 2.30
N ALA A 338 5.31 8.51 2.91
CA ALA A 338 5.79 9.71 2.26
C ALA A 338 6.67 9.39 1.04
N ARG A 339 6.60 10.23 0.01
CA ARG A 339 7.35 10.05 -1.24
C ARG A 339 8.85 10.10 -1.02
N ILE A 340 9.60 9.28 -1.75
CA ILE A 340 11.07 9.19 -1.69
C ILE A 340 11.73 10.55 -1.95
N ALA A 341 11.20 11.32 -2.90
CA ALA A 341 11.67 12.67 -3.24
C ALA A 341 11.46 13.71 -2.13
N THR A 342 10.69 13.38 -1.09
CA THR A 342 10.52 14.21 0.11
C THR A 342 11.26 13.63 1.31
N ARG A 343 11.20 12.31 1.47
CA ARG A 343 11.66 11.60 2.67
C ARG A 343 13.16 11.34 2.66
N ILE A 344 13.74 10.94 1.53
CA ILE A 344 15.12 10.45 1.44
C ILE A 344 15.95 11.26 0.45
N ALA A 345 15.47 11.45 -0.80
CA ALA A 345 16.24 12.11 -1.84
C ALA A 345 16.36 13.61 -1.59
N LYS A 346 17.59 14.14 -1.62
CA LYS A 346 17.87 15.57 -1.45
C LYS A 346 17.72 16.35 -2.75
N ASN A 347 17.87 15.68 -3.90
CA ASN A 347 17.78 16.24 -5.23
C ASN A 347 17.47 15.14 -6.26
N ASP A 348 17.26 15.53 -7.52
CA ASP A 348 16.89 14.63 -8.62
C ASP A 348 17.99 13.60 -8.95
N ILE A 349 19.28 13.96 -8.79
CA ILE A 349 20.40 13.01 -9.01
C ILE A 349 20.31 11.88 -8.00
N GLN A 350 20.08 12.20 -6.74
CA GLN A 350 19.94 11.21 -5.69
C GLN A 350 18.67 10.38 -5.86
N ALA A 351 17.55 10.98 -6.30
CA ALA A 351 16.32 10.26 -6.62
C ALA A 351 16.54 9.21 -7.73
N ARG A 352 17.28 9.58 -8.80
CA ARG A 352 17.66 8.65 -9.88
C ARG A 352 18.57 7.54 -9.38
N SER A 353 19.54 7.86 -8.53
CA SER A 353 20.44 6.87 -7.91
C SER A 353 19.66 5.86 -7.09
N LEU A 354 18.69 6.32 -6.28
CA LEU A 354 17.82 5.48 -5.48
C LEU A 354 16.93 4.58 -6.35
N ALA A 355 16.34 5.12 -7.43
CA ALA A 355 15.54 4.35 -8.38
C ALA A 355 16.38 3.23 -9.05
N MET A 356 17.56 3.56 -9.54
CA MET A 356 18.48 2.59 -10.15
C MET A 356 18.88 1.49 -9.16
N LEU A 357 19.23 1.89 -7.93
CA LEU A 357 19.62 0.98 -6.85
C LEU A 357 18.51 -0.03 -6.54
N MET A 358 17.25 0.40 -6.53
CA MET A 358 16.12 -0.46 -6.17
C MET A 358 15.67 -1.31 -7.35
N TYR A 359 15.38 -0.70 -8.49
CA TYR A 359 14.64 -1.36 -9.57
C TYR A 359 15.51 -2.30 -10.43
N LEU A 360 16.83 -2.23 -10.35
CA LEU A 360 17.73 -3.18 -11.02
C LEU A 360 18.08 -4.41 -10.17
N GLN A 361 17.56 -4.53 -8.95
CA GLN A 361 17.63 -5.76 -8.17
C GLN A 361 16.75 -6.86 -8.79
N ASN A 362 16.87 -8.12 -8.33
CA ASN A 362 15.93 -9.16 -8.69
C ASN A 362 14.61 -8.95 -7.95
N GLY A 363 13.50 -8.91 -8.67
CA GLY A 363 12.17 -8.69 -8.07
C GLY A 363 11.21 -7.95 -9.01
N LEU A 364 10.03 -7.66 -8.48
CA LEU A 364 8.92 -7.01 -9.17
C LEU A 364 8.89 -5.51 -8.82
N PRO A 365 9.28 -4.61 -9.75
CA PRO A 365 9.15 -3.17 -9.54
C PRO A 365 7.70 -2.73 -9.34
N ILE A 366 7.47 -1.90 -8.31
CA ILE A 366 6.21 -1.18 -8.11
C ILE A 366 6.55 0.30 -8.05
N ILE A 367 6.15 1.03 -9.07
CA ILE A 367 6.36 2.47 -9.23
C ILE A 367 5.08 3.18 -8.83
N TYR A 368 5.14 3.99 -7.79
CA TYR A 368 3.98 4.78 -7.34
C TYR A 368 3.79 5.99 -8.25
N TYR A 369 2.55 6.28 -8.69
CA TYR A 369 2.27 7.35 -9.64
C TYR A 369 2.98 8.67 -9.27
N GLY A 370 3.58 9.32 -10.26
CA GLY A 370 4.34 10.55 -10.10
C GLY A 370 5.76 10.39 -9.57
N GLU A 371 6.18 9.17 -9.18
CA GLU A 371 7.58 8.90 -8.81
C GLU A 371 8.51 9.16 -10.00
N GLU A 372 8.09 8.77 -11.20
CA GLU A 372 8.78 8.98 -12.46
C GLU A 372 8.88 10.46 -12.89
N LEU A 373 8.20 11.36 -12.17
CA LEU A 373 8.31 12.83 -12.33
C LEU A 373 9.10 13.48 -11.19
N GLY A 374 9.62 12.70 -10.24
CA GLY A 374 10.22 13.24 -9.02
C GLY A 374 9.22 13.95 -8.11
N MET A 375 7.95 13.57 -8.16
CA MET A 375 6.86 14.18 -7.39
C MET A 375 7.13 14.11 -5.90
N LYS A 376 6.93 15.22 -5.18
CA LYS A 376 7.10 15.36 -3.73
C LYS A 376 5.75 15.33 -3.02
N ASN A 377 5.79 15.16 -1.68
CA ASN A 377 4.61 15.38 -0.84
C ASN A 377 4.10 16.82 -0.98
N LEU A 378 2.80 16.99 -0.84
CA LEU A 378 2.21 18.31 -0.64
C LEU A 378 2.67 18.90 0.70
N GLU A 379 2.79 20.21 0.79
CA GLU A 379 2.94 20.90 2.08
C GLU A 379 1.57 21.45 2.49
N PHE A 380 1.07 20.99 3.62
CA PHE A 380 -0.19 21.47 4.17
C PHE A 380 0.03 22.73 5.00
N GLU A 381 -0.98 23.59 5.01
CA GLU A 381 -0.94 24.88 5.68
C GLU A 381 -1.64 24.85 7.05
N ASP A 382 -2.50 23.83 7.26
CA ASP A 382 -3.30 23.68 8.45
C ASP A 382 -3.38 22.22 8.91
N VAL A 383 -3.35 21.99 10.22
CA VAL A 383 -3.44 20.66 10.82
C VAL A 383 -4.77 19.96 10.51
N THR A 384 -5.83 20.71 10.33
CA THR A 384 -7.16 20.16 10.02
C THR A 384 -7.24 19.46 8.66
N GLN A 385 -6.27 19.73 7.77
CA GLN A 385 -6.19 19.05 6.47
C GLN A 385 -5.84 17.57 6.58
N PHE A 386 -5.28 17.13 7.70
CA PHE A 386 -4.91 15.72 7.91
C PHE A 386 -6.09 14.83 8.33
N GLU A 387 -7.11 15.39 8.99
CA GLU A 387 -8.26 14.64 9.54
C GLU A 387 -7.83 13.43 10.41
N ASP A 388 -6.69 13.57 11.10
CA ASP A 388 -6.01 12.51 11.86
C ASP A 388 -5.69 13.02 13.28
N GLU A 389 -6.23 12.33 14.30
CA GLU A 389 -6.04 12.72 15.70
C GLU A 389 -4.58 12.55 16.14
N THR A 390 -3.88 11.53 15.64
CA THR A 390 -2.46 11.29 15.96
C THR A 390 -1.56 12.44 15.50
N VAL A 391 -1.94 13.13 14.43
CA VAL A 391 -1.26 14.35 13.97
C VAL A 391 -1.43 15.49 14.96
N LYS A 392 -2.62 15.66 15.51
CA LYS A 392 -2.87 16.71 16.54
C LYS A 392 -2.06 16.43 17.80
N GLU A 393 -2.08 15.19 18.27
CA GLU A 393 -1.30 14.74 19.43
C GLU A 393 0.21 14.97 19.21
N PHE A 394 0.74 14.65 18.02
CA PHE A 394 2.13 14.92 17.67
C PHE A 394 2.46 16.41 17.75
N ILE A 395 1.64 17.28 17.13
CA ILE A 395 1.85 18.73 17.12
C ILE A 395 1.83 19.30 18.55
N GLU A 396 0.92 18.84 19.39
CA GLU A 396 0.88 19.25 20.80
C GLU A 396 2.12 18.81 21.58
N SER A 397 2.58 17.57 21.35
CA SER A 397 3.79 17.04 21.94
C SER A 397 5.03 17.87 21.52
N ALA A 398 5.15 18.17 20.23
CA ALA A 398 6.24 18.97 19.69
C ALA A 398 6.23 20.41 20.24
N LYS A 399 5.04 21.02 20.39
CA LYS A 399 4.90 22.35 21.03
C LYS A 399 5.37 22.35 22.47
N LYS A 400 5.01 21.33 23.25
CA LYS A 400 5.50 21.18 24.64
C LYS A 400 7.01 21.08 24.71
N ALA A 401 7.66 20.52 23.68
CA ALA A 401 9.11 20.44 23.51
C ALA A 401 9.74 21.71 22.90
N GLY A 402 8.97 22.80 22.73
CA GLY A 402 9.46 24.11 22.25
C GLY A 402 9.48 24.30 20.73
N LYS A 403 8.91 23.39 19.95
CA LYS A 403 8.75 23.58 18.50
C LYS A 403 7.59 24.52 18.21
N THR A 404 7.70 25.28 17.13
CA THR A 404 6.57 26.05 16.60
C THR A 404 5.54 25.13 15.94
N SER A 405 4.28 25.58 15.85
CA SER A 405 3.25 24.85 15.10
C SER A 405 3.62 24.62 13.65
N GLN A 406 4.31 25.57 13.04
CA GLN A 406 4.73 25.49 11.64
C GLN A 406 5.85 24.46 11.44
N GLU A 407 6.83 24.39 12.34
CA GLU A 407 7.87 23.35 12.30
C GLU A 407 7.27 21.96 12.46
N ALA A 408 6.36 21.77 13.43
CA ALA A 408 5.70 20.49 13.65
C ALA A 408 4.84 20.08 12.44
N LEU A 409 4.07 21.02 11.86
CA LEU A 409 3.26 20.79 10.66
C LEU A 409 4.10 20.41 9.44
N LEU A 410 5.27 21.03 9.27
CA LEU A 410 6.21 20.69 8.21
C LEU A 410 6.80 19.28 8.39
N MET A 411 7.10 18.86 9.64
CA MET A 411 7.54 17.49 9.94
C MET A 411 6.47 16.48 9.51
N VAL A 412 5.21 16.72 9.89
CA VAL A 412 4.08 15.84 9.51
C VAL A 412 3.91 15.82 7.99
N SER A 413 3.93 16.98 7.30
CA SER A 413 3.80 17.03 5.85
C SER A 413 4.87 16.23 5.12
N LYS A 414 6.07 16.09 5.71
CA LYS A 414 7.18 15.30 5.14
C LYS A 414 7.10 13.81 5.41
N THR A 415 6.33 13.38 6.40
CA THR A 415 6.35 11.99 6.89
C THR A 415 5.01 11.28 6.78
N HIS A 416 3.90 12.01 6.85
CA HIS A 416 2.56 11.46 6.78
C HIS A 416 2.18 11.02 5.34
N LYS A 417 1.37 9.96 5.24
CA LYS A 417 0.93 9.37 3.97
C LYS A 417 0.02 10.28 3.12
N LEU A 418 -0.87 11.07 3.74
CA LEU A 418 -1.87 11.86 3.02
C LEU A 418 -1.24 12.89 2.05
N PRO A 419 -0.21 13.66 2.41
CA PRO A 419 0.45 14.58 1.48
C PRO A 419 1.10 13.88 0.27
N ALA A 420 1.43 12.59 0.37
CA ALA A 420 1.96 11.80 -0.74
C ALA A 420 0.90 11.46 -1.80
N ARG A 421 -0.38 11.64 -1.50
CA ARG A 421 -1.53 11.35 -2.36
C ARG A 421 -1.96 12.57 -3.20
N GLY A 422 -1.09 13.55 -3.38
CA GLY A 422 -1.37 14.76 -4.17
C GLY A 422 -1.73 14.47 -5.62
N PRO A 423 -2.50 15.37 -6.29
CA PRO A 423 -2.90 15.22 -7.69
C PRO A 423 -1.71 15.13 -8.65
N MET A 424 -1.81 14.27 -9.65
CA MET A 424 -0.80 14.08 -10.69
C MET A 424 -0.63 15.35 -11.54
N PRO A 425 0.59 15.85 -11.72
CA PRO A 425 0.84 17.04 -12.54
C PRO A 425 1.04 16.65 -14.00
N TRP A 426 0.00 16.82 -14.82
CA TRP A 426 0.04 16.42 -16.23
C TRP A 426 0.66 17.48 -17.16
N ASN A 427 0.37 18.78 -16.91
CA ASN A 427 0.83 19.87 -17.74
C ASN A 427 0.75 21.22 -17.00
N ASN A 428 0.96 22.34 -17.71
CA ASN A 428 0.94 23.68 -17.13
C ASN A 428 -0.46 24.33 -17.08
N ALA A 429 -1.53 23.62 -17.42
CA ALA A 429 -2.90 24.12 -17.31
C ALA A 429 -3.37 24.26 -15.84
N LYS A 430 -4.61 24.73 -15.65
CA LYS A 430 -5.25 24.83 -14.33
C LYS A 430 -5.11 23.51 -13.54
N ASN A 431 -4.83 23.60 -12.26
CA ASN A 431 -4.58 22.45 -11.38
C ASN A 431 -3.54 21.47 -11.96
N LYS A 432 -2.57 21.95 -12.70
CA LYS A 432 -1.55 21.16 -13.41
C LYS A 432 -2.15 20.12 -14.40
N GLY A 433 -3.33 20.38 -14.94
CA GLY A 433 -4.02 19.52 -15.89
C GLY A 433 -4.68 18.28 -15.26
N PHE A 434 -4.69 18.19 -13.93
CA PHE A 434 -5.37 17.12 -13.21
C PHE A 434 -6.90 17.23 -13.32
N SER A 435 -7.45 18.44 -13.14
CA SER A 435 -8.89 18.70 -13.06
C SER A 435 -9.23 20.13 -13.45
N ASP A 436 -10.38 20.31 -14.09
CA ASP A 436 -10.98 21.64 -14.29
C ASP A 436 -11.72 22.14 -13.05
N GLY A 437 -12.08 21.24 -12.13
CA GLY A 437 -12.70 21.52 -10.85
C GLY A 437 -11.69 21.86 -9.72
N LYS A 438 -12.18 21.85 -8.49
CA LYS A 438 -11.35 22.00 -7.28
C LYS A 438 -10.82 20.62 -6.88
N PRO A 439 -9.50 20.32 -6.94
CA PRO A 439 -8.97 19.05 -6.51
C PRO A 439 -9.36 18.71 -5.07
N TRP A 440 -9.68 17.44 -4.82
CA TRP A 440 -10.08 16.93 -3.50
C TRP A 440 -9.00 17.15 -2.43
N LEU A 441 -7.71 17.12 -2.85
CA LEU A 441 -6.58 17.35 -1.97
C LEU A 441 -5.75 18.52 -2.51
N LYS A 442 -5.45 19.49 -1.65
CA LYS A 442 -4.63 20.66 -1.96
C LYS A 442 -3.59 20.89 -0.90
N GLY A 443 -2.42 21.35 -1.32
CA GLY A 443 -1.37 21.87 -0.46
C GLY A 443 -0.75 23.12 -1.07
N LYS A 444 0.27 23.66 -0.43
CA LYS A 444 1.13 24.66 -1.06
C LYS A 444 1.67 24.12 -2.37
N LYS A 445 1.88 25.01 -3.32
CA LYS A 445 2.53 24.70 -4.59
C LYS A 445 3.93 24.18 -4.30
N VAL A 446 4.10 22.87 -4.47
CA VAL A 446 5.43 22.26 -4.47
C VAL A 446 5.96 22.38 -5.91
N ASP A 447 7.16 22.90 -6.03
CA ASP A 447 7.80 23.05 -7.34
C ASP A 447 8.30 21.69 -7.79
N HIS A 448 7.58 21.06 -8.72
CA HIS A 448 7.97 19.84 -9.39
C HIS A 448 7.52 19.91 -10.86
N ALA A 449 8.24 19.20 -11.70
CA ALA A 449 7.94 19.11 -13.11
C ALA A 449 6.56 18.47 -13.36
N ASN A 450 6.04 18.61 -14.57
CA ASN A 450 4.82 17.95 -15.00
C ASN A 450 5.11 16.96 -16.14
N ALA A 451 4.20 16.04 -16.36
CA ALA A 451 4.38 14.97 -17.33
C ALA A 451 4.68 15.46 -18.75
N ALA A 452 4.01 16.51 -19.22
CA ALA A 452 4.21 17.01 -20.57
C ALA A 452 5.63 17.58 -20.79
N ASP A 453 6.13 18.36 -19.82
CA ASP A 453 7.48 18.92 -19.88
C ASP A 453 8.54 17.82 -19.73
N GLU A 454 8.32 16.86 -18.83
CA GLU A 454 9.20 15.72 -18.59
C GLU A 454 9.32 14.77 -19.80
N ILE A 455 8.23 14.51 -20.51
CA ILE A 455 8.25 13.73 -21.75
C ILE A 455 9.07 14.44 -22.83
N ALA A 456 8.96 15.75 -22.93
CA ALA A 456 9.66 16.54 -23.95
C ALA A 456 11.17 16.68 -23.71
N ASP A 457 11.63 16.58 -22.45
CA ASP A 457 13.05 16.68 -22.09
C ASP A 457 13.71 15.29 -22.05
N SER A 458 14.60 15.00 -22.98
CA SER A 458 15.33 13.74 -23.07
C SER A 458 16.19 13.41 -21.84
N HIS A 459 16.50 14.38 -20.97
CA HIS A 459 17.29 14.25 -19.75
C HIS A 459 16.43 14.25 -18.47
N SER A 460 15.12 14.29 -18.61
CA SER A 460 14.15 14.32 -17.53
C SER A 460 14.17 13.09 -16.63
N MET A 461 13.45 13.15 -15.51
CA MET A 461 13.21 12.00 -14.63
C MET A 461 12.35 10.94 -15.35
N PHE A 462 11.30 11.35 -16.08
CA PHE A 462 10.46 10.44 -16.86
C PHE A 462 11.27 9.63 -17.88
N ASN A 463 12.11 10.31 -18.68
CA ASN A 463 12.94 9.63 -19.66
C ASN A 463 14.05 8.78 -19.05
N PHE A 464 14.50 9.09 -17.83
CA PHE A 464 15.36 8.24 -17.05
C PHE A 464 14.62 6.95 -16.62
N TYR A 465 13.39 7.06 -16.05
CA TYR A 465 12.58 5.89 -15.66
C TYR A 465 12.25 5.01 -16.88
N ARG A 466 11.92 5.60 -18.02
CA ARG A 466 11.67 4.85 -19.26
C ARG A 466 12.88 4.00 -19.67
N LYS A 467 14.09 4.56 -19.58
CA LYS A 467 15.35 3.82 -19.84
C LYS A 467 15.59 2.74 -18.77
N LEU A 468 15.36 3.07 -17.52
CA LEU A 468 15.52 2.14 -16.38
C LEU A 468 14.57 0.94 -16.51
N ILE A 469 13.31 1.18 -16.88
CA ILE A 469 12.31 0.15 -17.15
C ILE A 469 12.73 -0.73 -18.34
N SER A 470 13.23 -0.12 -19.42
CA SER A 470 13.74 -0.86 -20.56
C SER A 470 14.90 -1.77 -20.16
N LEU A 471 15.85 -1.26 -19.37
CA LEU A 471 16.98 -2.03 -18.86
C LEU A 471 16.51 -3.16 -17.91
N LYS A 472 15.51 -2.90 -17.06
CA LYS A 472 14.94 -3.91 -16.15
C LYS A 472 14.34 -5.11 -16.89
N LYS A 473 13.85 -4.93 -18.11
CA LYS A 473 13.30 -5.99 -18.97
C LYS A 473 14.36 -6.88 -19.63
N GLU A 474 15.64 -6.55 -19.51
CA GLU A 474 16.70 -7.43 -19.98
C GLU A 474 16.83 -8.64 -19.07
N ALA A 475 17.04 -9.83 -19.63
CA ALA A 475 17.10 -11.09 -18.89
C ALA A 475 18.05 -11.06 -17.69
N LEU A 476 19.18 -10.35 -17.83
CA LEU A 476 20.16 -10.15 -16.75
C LEU A 476 19.55 -9.50 -15.50
N PHE A 477 18.64 -8.52 -15.68
CA PHE A 477 18.01 -7.81 -14.55
C PHE A 477 16.67 -8.43 -14.11
N GLU A 478 16.04 -9.22 -14.98
CA GLU A 478 14.83 -9.97 -14.63
C GLU A 478 15.17 -11.21 -13.78
N ASP A 479 16.12 -12.02 -14.22
CA ASP A 479 16.35 -13.37 -13.69
C ASP A 479 17.75 -13.58 -13.11
N GLY A 480 18.72 -12.69 -13.41
CA GLY A 480 20.08 -12.82 -12.93
C GLY A 480 20.21 -12.85 -11.41
N GLY A 481 21.24 -13.48 -10.93
CA GLY A 481 21.61 -13.50 -9.51
C GLY A 481 21.93 -12.11 -8.98
N TYR A 482 21.90 -11.96 -7.66
CA TYR A 482 22.23 -10.73 -6.94
C TYR A 482 23.36 -11.00 -5.93
N TYR A 483 24.39 -10.16 -5.94
CA TYR A 483 25.54 -10.27 -5.03
C TYR A 483 25.93 -8.89 -4.51
N LEU A 484 25.71 -8.66 -3.22
CA LEU A 484 26.20 -7.44 -2.56
C LEU A 484 27.72 -7.42 -2.53
N LEU A 485 28.34 -6.32 -2.96
CA LEU A 485 29.78 -6.13 -2.88
C LEU A 485 30.15 -5.26 -1.68
N PRO A 486 31.34 -5.51 -1.05
CA PRO A 486 31.84 -4.64 0.02
C PRO A 486 32.09 -3.23 -0.49
N THR A 487 31.58 -2.22 0.24
CA THR A 487 31.70 -0.80 -0.12
C THR A 487 31.75 0.06 1.13
N SER A 488 32.09 1.35 0.97
CA SER A 488 32.01 2.36 2.02
C SER A 488 30.55 2.55 2.53
N ASN A 489 30.41 3.25 3.65
CA ASN A 489 29.11 3.43 4.29
C ASN A 489 28.13 4.29 3.46
N ASP A 490 28.63 5.14 2.58
CA ASP A 490 27.90 6.06 1.71
C ASP A 490 27.66 5.50 0.29
N SER A 491 28.12 4.27 0.03
CA SER A 491 28.01 3.64 -1.27
C SER A 491 27.26 2.31 -1.19
N TYR A 492 26.49 2.00 -2.23
CA TYR A 492 25.84 0.72 -2.39
C TYR A 492 26.19 0.15 -3.76
N VAL A 493 26.86 -1.01 -3.77
CA VAL A 493 27.28 -1.68 -5.01
C VAL A 493 26.88 -3.14 -4.96
N TYR A 494 26.26 -3.62 -6.01
CA TYR A 494 25.96 -5.04 -6.21
C TYR A 494 26.19 -5.48 -7.65
N GLU A 495 26.52 -6.75 -7.80
CA GLU A 495 26.64 -7.43 -9.09
C GLU A 495 25.32 -8.13 -9.43
N ARG A 496 24.90 -8.04 -10.69
CA ARG A 496 23.92 -8.92 -11.32
C ARG A 496 24.64 -9.82 -12.29
N ASN A 497 24.34 -11.12 -12.30
CA ASN A 497 24.92 -12.06 -13.25
C ASN A 497 23.89 -13.07 -13.76
N LEU A 498 24.01 -13.41 -15.02
CA LEU A 498 23.23 -14.44 -15.70
C LEU A 498 24.12 -15.07 -16.78
N GLU A 499 24.42 -16.35 -16.63
CA GLU A 499 25.36 -17.06 -17.53
C GLU A 499 26.70 -16.31 -17.64
N ASP A 500 27.13 -15.91 -18.84
CA ASP A 500 28.34 -15.16 -19.08
C ASP A 500 28.18 -13.63 -18.96
N GLN A 501 26.97 -13.16 -18.73
CA GLN A 501 26.66 -11.72 -18.61
C GLN A 501 26.80 -11.25 -17.16
N LYS A 502 27.41 -10.07 -17.01
CA LYS A 502 27.56 -9.40 -15.72
C LYS A 502 27.27 -7.91 -15.83
N ALA A 503 26.61 -7.36 -14.83
CA ALA A 503 26.46 -5.93 -14.65
C ALA A 503 26.79 -5.54 -13.22
N LEU A 504 27.41 -4.38 -13.07
CA LEU A 504 27.68 -3.75 -11.79
C LEU A 504 26.76 -2.55 -11.63
N VAL A 505 25.94 -2.57 -10.58
CA VAL A 505 25.10 -1.42 -10.18
C VAL A 505 25.78 -0.74 -9.01
N ALA A 506 26.22 0.49 -9.19
CA ALA A 506 26.96 1.26 -8.20
C ALA A 506 26.35 2.63 -8.01
N VAL A 507 26.02 3.00 -6.77
CA VAL A 507 25.52 4.31 -6.40
C VAL A 507 26.24 4.84 -5.16
N SER A 508 26.40 6.17 -5.11
CA SER A 508 26.79 6.92 -3.92
C SER A 508 25.60 7.82 -3.52
N LEU A 509 25.28 7.91 -2.22
CA LEU A 509 24.09 8.60 -1.70
C LEU A 509 24.48 9.71 -0.70
#